data_35c2b885ea7b7b8db1ff3a4c0435542b
#
_entry.id   35c2b885ea7b7b8db1ff3a4c0435542b
#
_cell.length_a   1.000
_cell.length_b   1.000
_cell.length_c   1.000
_cell.angle_alpha   90.00
_cell.angle_beta   90.00
_cell.angle_gamma   90.00
#
_symmetry.space_group_name_H-M   'P 1'
#
loop_
_entity.id
_entity.type
_entity.pdbx_description
1 polymer ?
#
loop_
_entity_poly.entity_id
_entity_poly.type
_entity_poly.pdbx_seq_one_letter_code
_entity_poly.pdbx_strand_id
1 'polypeptide(L)'
;MLSSPRTERVLQLAGPTVVVAVGVLMLGWSWMKWPVPLVDFGQQLYVPWQLAQGKRLYVDLSYFHGPLAQYVNALVFRFIGTSLWAIVNVNVVVLAALVVMLYRLLGQVGSTLGAMAAGVVFMVMFAFAQFAVIGNYNYMTPYEHSATWGMLTSVASLFFLGRFFEEGGISRLAASGTCLGLCFLTKAEIFLAAESRRRRSLADRPPR
;
A
#
# COMPACT_ATOMS: atom_id res chain seq x y z
N MET A 1 22.40 -23.88 2.20
CA MET A 1 23.37 -23.52 1.14
C MET A 1 23.73 -22.06 1.35
N LEU A 2 24.93 -21.78 1.85
CA LEU A 2 25.43 -20.41 2.07
C LEU A 2 25.82 -19.84 0.71
N SER A 3 25.09 -18.86 0.23
CA SER A 3 25.45 -18.12 -0.98
C SER A 3 26.81 -17.45 -0.77
N SER A 4 27.67 -17.38 -1.82
CA SER A 4 28.94 -16.69 -1.68
C SER A 4 28.71 -15.20 -1.43
N PRO A 5 29.62 -14.48 -0.72
CA PRO A 5 29.47 -13.03 -0.48
C PRO A 5 29.30 -12.22 -1.77
N ARG A 6 29.86 -12.70 -2.87
CA ARG A 6 29.72 -12.09 -4.20
C ARG A 6 28.29 -12.25 -4.74
N THR A 7 27.69 -13.43 -4.55
CA THR A 7 26.31 -13.71 -4.97
C THR A 7 25.33 -12.85 -4.20
N GLU A 8 25.53 -12.65 -2.90
CA GLU A 8 24.66 -11.80 -2.08
C GLU A 8 24.72 -10.32 -2.50
N ARG A 9 25.91 -9.79 -2.77
CA ARG A 9 26.03 -8.41 -3.28
C ARG A 9 25.32 -8.22 -4.62
N VAL A 10 25.45 -9.18 -5.53
CA VAL A 10 24.74 -9.14 -6.82
C VAL A 10 23.23 -9.16 -6.60
N LEU A 11 22.73 -10.03 -5.75
CA LEU A 11 21.29 -10.10 -5.43
C LEU A 11 20.76 -8.83 -4.74
N GLN A 12 21.56 -8.20 -3.88
CA GLN A 12 21.17 -6.93 -3.22
C GLN A 12 20.95 -5.78 -4.20
N LEU A 13 21.68 -5.75 -5.31
CA LEU A 13 21.52 -4.75 -6.37
C LEU A 13 20.49 -5.19 -7.42
N ALA A 14 20.55 -6.44 -7.83
CA ALA A 14 19.68 -6.99 -8.87
C ALA A 14 18.22 -7.14 -8.37
N GLY A 15 18.01 -7.51 -7.11
CA GLY A 15 16.68 -7.76 -6.58
C GLY A 15 15.72 -6.58 -6.70
N PRO A 16 16.05 -5.38 -6.17
CA PRO A 16 15.21 -4.19 -6.34
C PRO A 16 15.04 -3.81 -7.81
N THR A 17 16.12 -3.91 -8.62
CA THR A 17 16.10 -3.59 -10.04
C THR A 17 15.10 -4.48 -10.80
N VAL A 18 15.09 -5.79 -10.52
CA VAL A 18 14.12 -6.73 -11.12
C VAL A 18 12.69 -6.37 -10.73
N VAL A 19 12.42 -6.11 -9.46
CA VAL A 19 11.07 -5.75 -8.99
C VAL A 19 10.60 -4.44 -9.65
N VAL A 20 11.47 -3.43 -9.74
CA VAL A 20 11.16 -2.17 -10.42
C VAL A 20 10.93 -2.39 -11.91
N ALA A 21 11.78 -3.16 -12.58
CA ALA A 21 11.64 -3.46 -14.02
C ALA A 21 10.30 -4.17 -14.30
N VAL A 22 9.94 -5.18 -13.51
CA VAL A 22 8.65 -5.84 -13.62
C VAL A 22 7.50 -4.87 -13.37
N GLY A 23 7.60 -4.01 -12.35
CA GLY A 23 6.59 -2.98 -12.08
C GLY A 23 6.40 -2.01 -13.25
N VAL A 24 7.49 -1.53 -13.86
CA VAL A 24 7.45 -0.63 -15.03
C VAL A 24 6.84 -1.34 -16.25
N LEU A 25 7.23 -2.59 -16.49
CA LEU A 25 6.66 -3.40 -17.58
C LEU A 25 5.16 -3.62 -17.40
N MET A 26 4.72 -3.98 -16.19
CA MET A 26 3.30 -4.20 -15.87
C MET A 26 2.51 -2.90 -15.96
N LEU A 27 3.07 -1.79 -15.47
CA LEU A 27 2.46 -0.46 -15.59
C LEU A 27 2.29 -0.07 -17.07
N GLY A 28 3.34 -0.21 -17.87
CA GLY A 28 3.29 0.09 -19.30
C GLY A 28 2.30 -0.79 -20.07
N TRP A 29 2.28 -2.09 -19.76
CA TRP A 29 1.34 -3.03 -20.40
C TRP A 29 -0.11 -2.75 -20.02
N SER A 30 -0.37 -2.37 -18.76
CA SER A 30 -1.71 -2.06 -18.24
C SER A 30 -2.16 -0.64 -18.53
N TRP A 31 -1.27 0.22 -19.06
CA TRP A 31 -1.56 1.63 -19.24
C TRP A 31 -2.80 1.85 -20.11
N MET A 32 -3.74 2.65 -19.62
CA MET A 32 -5.07 2.89 -20.23
C MET A 32 -5.98 1.67 -20.40
N LYS A 33 -5.64 0.51 -19.88
CA LYS A 33 -6.48 -0.69 -19.88
C LYS A 33 -7.15 -0.87 -18.50
N TRP A 34 -7.83 0.17 -18.06
CA TRP A 34 -8.48 0.18 -16.75
C TRP A 34 -9.89 -0.39 -16.83
N PRO A 35 -10.39 -0.94 -15.70
CA PRO A 35 -11.74 -1.46 -15.61
C PRO A 35 -12.80 -0.37 -15.82
N VAL A 36 -14.02 -0.80 -16.05
CA VAL A 36 -15.16 0.09 -16.25
C VAL A 36 -15.44 0.86 -14.95
N PRO A 37 -15.43 2.21 -14.96
CA PRO A 37 -15.66 3.03 -13.77
C PRO A 37 -17.05 2.86 -13.15
N LEU A 38 -18.00 2.27 -13.88
CA LEU A 38 -19.38 2.09 -13.43
C LEU A 38 -19.52 1.05 -12.31
N VAL A 39 -18.55 0.15 -12.14
CA VAL A 39 -18.57 -0.87 -11.10
C VAL A 39 -17.57 -0.46 -10.01
N ASP A 40 -18.04 -0.21 -8.80
CA ASP A 40 -17.31 0.13 -7.58
C ASP A 40 -16.35 1.33 -7.71
N PHE A 41 -15.47 1.35 -8.72
CA PHE A 41 -14.50 2.41 -8.91
C PHE A 41 -15.14 3.79 -9.15
N GLY A 42 -16.33 3.84 -9.71
CA GLY A 42 -17.09 5.09 -9.86
C GLY A 42 -17.38 5.77 -8.52
N GLN A 43 -17.73 5.00 -7.49
CA GLN A 43 -17.92 5.51 -6.13
C GLN A 43 -16.62 6.11 -5.58
N GLN A 44 -15.48 5.48 -5.88
CA GLN A 44 -14.15 5.93 -5.45
C GLN A 44 -13.71 7.26 -6.12
N LEU A 45 -14.35 7.65 -7.20
CA LEU A 45 -14.18 8.96 -7.84
C LEU A 45 -15.26 9.95 -7.41
N TYR A 46 -16.51 9.51 -7.31
CA TYR A 46 -17.65 10.36 -6.99
C TYR A 46 -17.57 10.94 -5.57
N VAL A 47 -17.30 10.08 -4.58
CA VAL A 47 -17.27 10.53 -3.18
C VAL A 47 -16.21 11.61 -2.94
N PRO A 48 -14.92 11.44 -3.31
CA PRO A 48 -13.92 12.48 -3.13
C PRO A 48 -14.19 13.72 -3.96
N TRP A 49 -14.80 13.60 -5.14
CA TRP A 49 -15.23 14.74 -5.93
C TRP A 49 -16.27 15.59 -5.18
N GLN A 50 -17.29 14.96 -4.60
CA GLN A 50 -18.32 15.66 -3.81
C GLN A 50 -17.73 16.30 -2.53
N LEU A 51 -16.79 15.61 -1.88
CA LEU A 51 -16.05 16.16 -0.73
C LEU A 51 -15.24 17.40 -1.11
N ALA A 52 -14.58 17.38 -2.28
CA ALA A 52 -13.84 18.54 -2.80
C ALA A 52 -14.74 19.75 -3.05
N GLN A 53 -16.04 19.53 -3.30
CA GLN A 53 -17.06 20.56 -3.44
C GLN A 53 -17.70 21.00 -2.11
N GLY A 54 -17.23 20.48 -0.97
CA GLY A 54 -17.69 20.87 0.35
C GLY A 54 -18.80 20.03 0.95
N LYS A 55 -19.20 18.91 0.32
CA LYS A 55 -20.08 17.93 0.95
C LYS A 55 -19.38 17.25 2.14
N ARG A 56 -20.14 16.76 3.10
CA ARG A 56 -19.63 16.11 4.31
C ARG A 56 -19.83 14.61 4.25
N LEU A 57 -18.77 13.85 4.50
CA LEU A 57 -18.85 12.41 4.58
C LEU A 57 -19.74 11.99 5.76
N TYR A 58 -20.53 10.95 5.60
CA TYR A 58 -21.50 10.38 6.55
C TYR A 58 -22.70 11.29 6.87
N VAL A 59 -22.74 12.51 6.39
CA VAL A 59 -23.89 13.43 6.55
C VAL A 59 -24.59 13.63 5.22
N ASP A 60 -23.84 14.09 4.21
CA ASP A 60 -24.37 14.38 2.88
C ASP A 60 -24.09 13.21 1.91
N LEU A 61 -23.16 12.32 2.26
CA LEU A 61 -22.71 11.19 1.46
C LEU A 61 -22.69 9.92 2.31
N SER A 62 -23.30 8.85 1.83
CA SER A 62 -23.23 7.53 2.44
C SER A 62 -21.89 6.86 2.08
N TYR A 63 -21.19 6.36 3.09
CA TYR A 63 -19.95 5.61 2.93
C TYR A 63 -19.75 4.62 4.08
N PHE A 64 -19.19 3.43 3.82
CA PHE A 64 -19.13 2.35 4.81
C PHE A 64 -17.77 2.22 5.51
N HIS A 65 -16.71 2.78 4.93
CA HIS A 65 -15.34 2.63 5.44
C HIS A 65 -14.85 3.91 6.12
N GLY A 66 -13.64 3.87 6.65
CA GLY A 66 -13.03 5.01 7.29
C GLY A 66 -12.78 6.19 6.32
N PRO A 67 -12.66 7.40 6.83
CA PRO A 67 -12.68 8.62 6.03
C PRO A 67 -11.37 8.91 5.29
N LEU A 68 -10.23 8.35 5.73
CA LEU A 68 -8.90 8.81 5.33
C LEU A 68 -8.72 8.82 3.81
N ALA A 69 -8.98 7.70 3.13
CA ALA A 69 -8.75 7.58 1.70
C ALA A 69 -9.57 8.59 0.89
N GLN A 70 -10.83 8.80 1.27
CA GLN A 70 -11.74 9.69 0.56
C GLN A 70 -11.34 11.15 0.73
N TYR A 71 -10.94 11.57 1.93
CA TYR A 71 -10.47 12.94 2.16
C TYR A 71 -9.11 13.20 1.51
N VAL A 72 -8.18 12.22 1.49
CA VAL A 72 -6.91 12.37 0.75
C VAL A 72 -7.18 12.53 -0.74
N ASN A 73 -8.05 11.71 -1.32
CA ASN A 73 -8.42 11.83 -2.73
C ASN A 73 -9.18 13.15 -3.02
N ALA A 74 -9.99 13.64 -2.09
CA ALA A 74 -10.64 14.94 -2.20
C ALA A 74 -9.64 16.11 -2.22
N LEU A 75 -8.57 16.04 -1.40
CA LEU A 75 -7.48 17.01 -1.45
C LEU A 75 -6.75 16.96 -2.79
N VAL A 76 -6.49 15.76 -3.32
CA VAL A 76 -5.91 15.58 -4.67
C VAL A 76 -6.79 16.27 -5.72
N PHE A 77 -8.10 16.06 -5.69
CA PHE A 77 -9.02 16.71 -6.62
C PHE A 77 -9.07 18.23 -6.46
N ARG A 78 -8.97 18.72 -5.25
CA ARG A 78 -8.98 20.16 -4.96
C ARG A 78 -7.73 20.88 -5.46
N PHE A 79 -6.54 20.23 -5.34
CA PHE A 79 -5.26 20.88 -5.63
C PHE A 79 -4.70 20.55 -7.01
N ILE A 80 -4.96 19.34 -7.53
CA ILE A 80 -4.42 18.85 -8.81
C ILE A 80 -5.49 18.93 -9.90
N GLY A 81 -6.76 18.79 -9.53
CA GLY A 81 -7.89 18.78 -10.44
C GLY A 81 -8.64 17.45 -10.45
N THR A 82 -9.93 17.52 -10.73
CA THR A 82 -10.83 16.36 -10.76
C THR A 82 -10.62 15.58 -12.04
N SER A 83 -9.77 14.56 -11.99
CA SER A 83 -9.50 13.68 -13.12
C SER A 83 -9.12 12.28 -12.67
N LEU A 84 -9.40 11.29 -13.53
CA LEU A 84 -8.94 9.91 -13.34
C LEU A 84 -7.41 9.84 -13.23
N TRP A 85 -6.70 10.66 -14.04
CA TRP A 85 -5.24 10.72 -14.05
C TRP A 85 -4.65 11.15 -12.71
N ALA A 86 -5.27 12.14 -12.06
CA ALA A 86 -4.81 12.61 -10.74
C ALA A 86 -4.82 11.45 -9.73
N ILE A 87 -5.88 10.65 -9.69
CA ILE A 87 -6.00 9.51 -8.78
C ILE A 87 -5.05 8.37 -9.17
N VAL A 88 -4.95 8.03 -10.45
CA VAL A 88 -4.02 6.98 -10.91
C VAL A 88 -2.57 7.32 -10.56
N ASN A 89 -2.14 8.57 -10.77
CA ASN A 89 -0.79 8.98 -10.40
C ASN A 89 -0.53 8.88 -8.89
N VAL A 90 -1.51 9.25 -8.05
CA VAL A 90 -1.40 9.03 -6.60
C VAL A 90 -1.31 7.54 -6.27
N ASN A 91 -2.11 6.70 -6.93
CA ASN A 91 -2.08 5.25 -6.72
C ASN A 91 -0.73 4.63 -7.15
N VAL A 92 -0.08 5.14 -8.20
CA VAL A 92 1.30 4.74 -8.56
C VAL A 92 2.27 5.06 -7.41
N VAL A 93 2.17 6.25 -6.80
CA VAL A 93 3.02 6.63 -5.66
C VAL A 93 2.74 5.74 -4.45
N VAL A 94 1.47 5.48 -4.14
CA VAL A 94 1.05 4.56 -3.05
C VAL A 94 1.62 3.16 -3.28
N LEU A 95 1.49 2.64 -4.50
CA LEU A 95 2.04 1.34 -4.89
C LEU A 95 3.56 1.31 -4.74
N ALA A 96 4.27 2.31 -5.24
CA ALA A 96 5.73 2.38 -5.14
C ALA A 96 6.19 2.40 -3.67
N ALA A 97 5.55 3.20 -2.82
CA ALA A 97 5.84 3.25 -1.39
C ALA A 97 5.59 1.90 -0.71
N LEU A 98 4.46 1.26 -1.00
CA LEU A 98 4.10 -0.04 -0.46
C LEU A 98 5.13 -1.12 -0.85
N VAL A 99 5.50 -1.18 -2.13
CA VAL A 99 6.46 -2.17 -2.64
C VAL A 99 7.84 -1.99 -2.01
N VAL A 100 8.32 -0.75 -1.89
CA VAL A 100 9.60 -0.46 -1.21
C VAL A 100 9.58 -0.93 0.23
N MET A 101 8.52 -0.63 0.99
CA MET A 101 8.40 -1.05 2.39
C MET A 101 8.28 -2.56 2.50
N LEU A 102 7.46 -3.20 1.67
CA LEU A 102 7.27 -4.65 1.65
C LEU A 102 8.58 -5.37 1.32
N TYR A 103 9.30 -4.91 0.28
CA TYR A 103 10.58 -5.48 -0.11
C TYR A 103 11.60 -5.42 1.04
N ARG A 104 11.71 -4.25 1.69
CA ARG A 104 12.63 -4.08 2.83
C ARG A 104 12.23 -4.92 4.03
N LEU A 105 10.94 -4.97 4.37
CA LEU A 105 10.41 -5.76 5.47
C LEU A 105 10.69 -7.26 5.25
N LEU A 106 10.42 -7.78 4.05
CA LEU A 106 10.66 -9.19 3.72
C LEU A 106 12.16 -9.51 3.65
N GLY A 107 12.99 -8.58 3.22
CA GLY A 107 14.43 -8.73 3.24
C GLY A 107 15.03 -8.80 4.65
N GLN A 108 14.40 -8.15 5.63
CA GLN A 108 14.82 -8.22 7.05
C GLN A 108 14.49 -9.56 7.71
N VAL A 109 13.34 -10.16 7.38
CA VAL A 109 12.88 -11.41 8.00
C VAL A 109 13.25 -12.67 7.22
N GLY A 110 13.74 -12.51 6.00
CA GLY A 110 14.06 -13.60 5.08
C GLY A 110 15.36 -13.37 4.31
N SER A 111 15.36 -13.78 3.07
CA SER A 111 16.48 -13.57 2.15
C SER A 111 16.17 -12.55 1.07
N THR A 112 17.21 -11.94 0.49
CA THR A 112 17.08 -11.03 -0.66
C THR A 112 16.35 -11.69 -1.83
N LEU A 113 16.63 -12.97 -2.09
CA LEU A 113 15.94 -13.74 -3.13
C LEU A 113 14.44 -13.91 -2.80
N GLY A 114 14.09 -14.19 -1.54
CA GLY A 114 12.71 -14.28 -1.09
C GLY A 114 11.97 -12.95 -1.21
N ALA A 115 12.62 -11.84 -0.85
CA ALA A 115 12.06 -10.50 -1.00
C ALA A 115 11.84 -10.13 -2.48
N MET A 116 12.79 -10.48 -3.35
CA MET A 116 12.68 -10.29 -4.80
C MET A 116 11.51 -11.11 -5.37
N ALA A 117 11.45 -12.40 -5.08
CA ALA A 117 10.38 -13.28 -5.55
C ALA A 117 8.99 -12.78 -5.08
N ALA A 118 8.85 -12.42 -3.81
CA ALA A 118 7.62 -11.88 -3.26
C ALA A 118 7.24 -10.52 -3.91
N GLY A 119 8.22 -9.65 -4.16
CA GLY A 119 8.00 -8.39 -4.87
C GLY A 119 7.50 -8.59 -6.30
N VAL A 120 8.09 -9.53 -7.05
CA VAL A 120 7.64 -9.89 -8.40
C VAL A 120 6.22 -10.47 -8.37
N VAL A 121 5.95 -11.43 -7.48
CA VAL A 121 4.60 -12.01 -7.31
C VAL A 121 3.59 -10.92 -6.95
N PHE A 122 3.94 -10.02 -6.04
CA PHE A 122 3.06 -8.90 -5.68
C PHE A 122 2.74 -8.01 -6.88
N MET A 123 3.74 -7.66 -7.69
CA MET A 123 3.53 -6.85 -8.90
C MET A 123 2.63 -7.56 -9.92
N VAL A 124 2.91 -8.82 -10.23
CA VAL A 124 2.20 -9.54 -11.30
C VAL A 124 0.79 -9.96 -10.88
N MET A 125 0.62 -10.44 -9.64
CA MET A 125 -0.61 -11.09 -9.22
C MET A 125 -1.57 -10.15 -8.46
N PHE A 126 -1.06 -9.07 -7.85
CA PHE A 126 -1.86 -8.19 -6.99
C PHE A 126 -1.89 -6.75 -7.48
N ALA A 127 -0.73 -6.16 -7.78
CA ALA A 127 -0.66 -4.74 -8.10
C ALA A 127 -1.37 -4.41 -9.42
N PHE A 128 -1.26 -5.29 -10.42
CA PHE A 128 -1.82 -5.13 -11.76
C PHE A 128 -2.76 -6.28 -12.14
N ALA A 129 -3.61 -6.68 -11.18
CA ALA A 129 -4.52 -7.81 -11.35
C ALA A 129 -5.77 -7.49 -12.22
N GLN A 130 -5.84 -6.33 -12.90
CA GLN A 130 -6.97 -5.94 -13.74
C GLN A 130 -7.21 -6.87 -14.94
N PHE A 131 -6.30 -7.77 -15.23
CA PHE A 131 -6.47 -8.81 -16.26
C PHE A 131 -7.15 -10.08 -15.72
N ALA A 132 -7.37 -10.18 -14.39
CA ALA A 132 -8.18 -11.23 -13.81
C ALA A 132 -9.68 -11.00 -14.09
N VAL A 133 -10.50 -11.99 -13.80
CA VAL A 133 -11.96 -11.97 -14.06
C VAL A 133 -12.64 -10.75 -13.44
N ILE A 134 -12.17 -10.28 -12.29
CA ILE A 134 -12.67 -9.07 -11.62
C ILE A 134 -11.59 -7.97 -11.74
N GLY A 135 -11.73 -7.14 -12.78
CA GLY A 135 -10.72 -6.16 -13.17
C GLY A 135 -10.40 -5.08 -12.14
N ASN A 136 -11.26 -4.83 -11.13
CA ASN A 136 -11.04 -3.81 -10.10
C ASN A 136 -10.15 -4.27 -8.94
N TYR A 137 -9.72 -5.52 -8.88
CA TYR A 137 -8.76 -5.99 -7.89
C TYR A 137 -7.32 -5.65 -8.33
N ASN A 138 -6.99 -4.36 -8.33
CA ASN A 138 -5.68 -3.84 -8.68
C ASN A 138 -5.37 -2.57 -7.87
N TYR A 139 -4.15 -2.06 -7.95
CA TYR A 139 -3.73 -0.85 -7.23
C TYR A 139 -3.84 0.43 -8.08
N MET A 140 -4.10 0.34 -9.38
CA MET A 140 -4.22 1.52 -10.25
C MET A 140 -5.63 2.14 -10.21
N THR A 141 -6.63 1.27 -10.32
CA THR A 141 -8.04 1.64 -10.26
C THR A 141 -8.76 0.67 -9.31
N PRO A 142 -8.42 0.71 -8.02
CA PRO A 142 -8.93 -0.25 -7.06
C PRO A 142 -10.44 -0.06 -6.87
N TYR A 143 -11.15 -1.15 -6.65
CA TYR A 143 -12.57 -1.09 -6.28
C TYR A 143 -12.78 -0.31 -4.99
N GLU A 144 -11.74 -0.22 -4.14
CA GLU A 144 -11.81 0.48 -2.86
C GLU A 144 -10.44 1.04 -2.43
N HIS A 145 -10.32 2.38 -2.41
CA HIS A 145 -9.10 3.06 -1.97
C HIS A 145 -8.79 2.86 -0.49
N SER A 146 -9.82 2.64 0.37
CA SER A 146 -9.58 2.36 1.79
C SER A 146 -8.75 1.08 1.99
N ALA A 147 -8.88 0.09 1.09
CA ALA A 147 -8.07 -1.12 1.14
C ALA A 147 -6.60 -0.84 0.78
N THR A 148 -6.34 -0.08 -0.29
CA THR A 148 -4.96 0.23 -0.73
C THR A 148 -4.23 1.13 0.27
N TRP A 149 -4.88 2.16 0.79
CA TRP A 149 -4.34 3.00 1.86
C TRP A 149 -4.17 2.25 3.17
N GLY A 150 -5.11 1.34 3.50
CA GLY A 150 -5.02 0.45 4.65
C GLY A 150 -3.81 -0.47 4.57
N MET A 151 -3.56 -1.08 3.41
CA MET A 151 -2.36 -1.89 3.17
C MET A 151 -1.08 -1.07 3.32
N LEU A 152 -0.99 0.12 2.72
CA LEU A 152 0.17 0.99 2.86
C LEU A 152 0.45 1.32 4.33
N THR A 153 -0.56 1.78 5.06
CA THR A 153 -0.40 2.21 6.45
C THR A 153 -0.13 1.04 7.40
N SER A 154 -0.73 -0.14 7.17
CA SER A 154 -0.46 -1.34 7.96
C SER A 154 0.98 -1.85 7.75
N VAL A 155 1.44 -1.94 6.51
CA VAL A 155 2.82 -2.33 6.18
C VAL A 155 3.82 -1.30 6.72
N ALA A 156 3.52 -0.01 6.61
CA ALA A 156 4.34 1.05 7.19
C ALA A 156 4.43 0.94 8.71
N SER A 157 3.32 0.62 9.40
CA SER A 157 3.34 0.38 10.86
C SER A 157 4.28 -0.76 11.23
N LEU A 158 4.20 -1.90 10.53
CA LEU A 158 5.07 -3.05 10.75
C LEU A 158 6.53 -2.75 10.39
N PHE A 159 6.77 -2.01 9.33
CA PHE A 159 8.10 -1.58 8.91
C PHE A 159 8.77 -0.71 10.00
N PHE A 160 8.10 0.32 10.49
CA PHE A 160 8.63 1.17 11.54
C PHE A 160 8.79 0.43 12.86
N LEU A 161 7.92 -0.52 13.17
CA LEU A 161 8.05 -1.38 14.34
C LEU A 161 9.29 -2.29 14.22
N GLY A 162 9.54 -2.89 13.07
CA GLY A 162 10.76 -3.66 12.80
C GLY A 162 12.01 -2.81 13.00
N ARG A 163 12.04 -1.62 12.41
CA ARG A 163 13.15 -0.67 12.58
C ARG A 163 13.34 -0.22 14.04
N PHE A 164 12.25 -0.05 14.79
CA PHE A 164 12.36 0.23 16.22
C PHE A 164 13.02 -0.92 16.98
N PHE A 165 12.73 -2.16 16.62
CA PHE A 165 13.35 -3.30 17.26
C PHE A 165 14.84 -3.47 16.91
N GLU A 166 15.27 -3.05 15.74
CA GLU A 166 16.66 -3.12 15.30
C GLU A 166 17.51 -1.99 15.89
N GLU A 167 17.02 -0.75 15.79
CA GLU A 167 17.80 0.46 16.04
C GLU A 167 17.32 1.27 17.26
N GLY A 168 16.19 0.89 17.87
CA GLY A 168 15.55 1.65 18.94
C GLY A 168 14.91 2.96 18.45
N GLY A 169 14.73 3.90 19.36
CA GLY A 169 14.27 5.27 19.06
C GLY A 169 12.75 5.45 19.13
N ILE A 170 12.31 6.33 20.05
CA ILE A 170 10.89 6.60 20.29
C ILE A 170 10.16 7.13 19.04
N SER A 171 10.85 7.85 18.16
CA SER A 171 10.30 8.36 16.91
C SER A 171 9.79 7.25 15.98
N ARG A 172 10.51 6.13 15.91
CA ARG A 172 10.08 4.96 15.09
C ARG A 172 8.86 4.28 15.69
N LEU A 173 8.82 4.17 17.03
CA LEU A 173 7.64 3.64 17.71
C LEU A 173 6.43 4.56 17.54
N ALA A 174 6.63 5.87 17.65
CA ALA A 174 5.60 6.86 17.37
C ALA A 174 5.11 6.78 15.92
N ALA A 175 6.03 6.69 14.94
CA ALA A 175 5.67 6.51 13.53
C ALA A 175 4.85 5.22 13.29
N SER A 176 5.25 4.10 13.91
CA SER A 176 4.49 2.85 13.86
C SER A 176 3.08 3.03 14.41
N GLY A 177 2.93 3.69 15.57
CA GLY A 177 1.63 3.98 16.18
C GLY A 177 0.77 4.91 15.32
N THR A 178 1.38 5.95 14.76
CA THR A 178 0.68 6.89 13.84
C THR A 178 0.17 6.16 12.60
N CYS A 179 1.01 5.34 11.96
CA CYS A 179 0.59 4.54 10.80
C CYS A 179 -0.55 3.58 11.14
N LEU A 180 -0.52 2.97 12.33
CA LEU A 180 -1.61 2.12 12.80
C LEU A 180 -2.91 2.91 13.04
N GLY A 181 -2.82 4.11 13.62
CA GLY A 181 -3.96 5.01 13.76
C GLY A 181 -4.54 5.46 12.43
N LEU A 182 -3.69 5.76 11.44
CA LEU A 182 -4.12 6.04 10.07
C LEU A 182 -4.78 4.81 9.41
N CYS A 183 -4.27 3.61 9.67
CA CYS A 183 -4.89 2.36 9.20
C CYS A 183 -6.31 2.19 9.74
N PHE A 184 -6.54 2.52 11.02
CA PHE A 184 -7.89 2.52 11.62
C PHE A 184 -8.86 3.45 10.87
N LEU A 185 -8.37 4.59 10.40
CA LEU A 185 -9.15 5.56 9.62
C LEU A 185 -9.38 5.13 8.15
N THR A 186 -8.94 3.95 7.75
CA THR A 186 -9.18 3.38 6.41
C THR A 186 -10.20 2.24 6.46
N LYS A 187 -9.79 1.07 6.90
CA LYS A 187 -10.59 -0.15 6.90
C LYS A 187 -10.37 -0.95 8.18
N ALA A 188 -11.44 -1.17 8.93
CA ALA A 188 -11.39 -1.79 10.26
C ALA A 188 -10.77 -3.20 10.23
N GLU A 189 -11.05 -4.00 9.19
CA GLU A 189 -10.54 -5.36 9.05
C GLU A 189 -9.01 -5.37 8.88
N ILE A 190 -8.45 -4.43 8.10
CA ILE A 190 -7.00 -4.32 7.90
C ILE A 190 -6.34 -3.84 9.20
N PHE A 191 -6.95 -2.88 9.89
CA PHE A 191 -6.48 -2.43 11.20
C PHE A 191 -6.43 -3.58 12.21
N LEU A 192 -7.49 -4.38 12.34
CA LEU A 192 -7.53 -5.52 13.27
C LEU A 192 -6.44 -6.56 12.94
N ALA A 193 -6.23 -6.83 11.66
CA ALA A 193 -5.16 -7.73 11.22
C ALA A 193 -3.77 -7.18 11.57
N ALA A 194 -3.52 -5.89 11.34
CA ALA A 194 -2.25 -5.22 11.64
C ALA A 194 -2.00 -5.18 13.17
N GLU A 195 -3.01 -4.82 13.96
CA GLU A 195 -2.91 -4.75 15.41
C GLU A 195 -2.66 -6.12 16.04
N SER A 196 -3.30 -7.17 15.57
CA SER A 196 -3.06 -8.54 16.06
C SER A 196 -1.62 -8.99 15.82
N ARG A 197 -1.04 -8.67 14.68
CA ARG A 197 0.37 -8.94 14.35
C ARG A 197 1.32 -8.14 15.21
N ARG A 198 1.02 -6.84 15.40
CA ARG A 198 1.81 -5.96 16.25
C ARG A 198 1.87 -6.44 17.69
N ARG A 199 0.73 -6.81 18.29
CA ARG A 199 0.65 -7.34 19.66
C ARG A 199 1.48 -8.60 19.83
N ARG A 200 1.41 -9.56 18.90
CA ARG A 200 2.25 -10.76 18.92
C ARG A 200 3.73 -10.42 18.87
N SER A 201 4.15 -9.55 17.96
CA SER A 201 5.55 -9.13 17.83
C SER A 201 6.10 -8.41 19.08
N LEU A 202 5.25 -7.75 19.86
CA LEU A 202 5.62 -7.15 21.15
C LEU A 202 5.66 -8.17 22.29
N ALA A 203 4.74 -9.16 22.30
CA ALA A 203 4.63 -10.17 23.35
C ALA A 203 5.75 -11.21 23.28
N ASP A 204 6.20 -11.57 22.08
CA ASP A 204 7.21 -12.60 21.85
C ASP A 204 8.65 -12.15 22.17
N ARG A 205 8.83 -10.92 22.67
CA ARG A 205 10.16 -10.41 23.02
C ARG A 205 10.39 -10.43 24.53
N PRO A 206 11.55 -10.93 24.97
CA PRO A 206 11.94 -10.85 26.37
C PRO A 206 12.08 -9.38 26.81
N PRO A 207 11.75 -9.06 28.06
CA PRO A 207 11.99 -7.74 28.63
C PRO A 207 13.49 -7.41 28.52
N ARG A 208 13.81 -6.22 28.03
CA ARG A 208 15.17 -5.68 28.01
C ARG A 208 15.57 -5.19 29.37
#